data_95cd303db0a2c2fff83b1e51adc704d5
#
_entry.id   95cd303db0a2c2fff83b1e51adc704d5
#
_cell.length_a   1.000
_cell.length_b   1.000
_cell.length_c   1.000
_cell.angle_alpha   90.00
_cell.angle_beta   90.00
_cell.angle_gamma   90.00
#
_symmetry.space_group_name_H-M   'P 1'
#
loop_
_entity.id
_entity.type
_entity.pdbx_description
1 polymer ?
#
loop_
_entity_poly.entity_id
_entity_poly.type
_entity_poly.pdbx_seq_one_letter_code
_entity_poly.pdbx_strand_id
1 'polypeptide(L)'
;DDSPRTLQNQFNNDGWVDKMCDGTVQVTVTSVTHPEHAITVKNGATIITAPPRFVSGTHAPTTLYELIEDIYERRNEYNFGAVNYHRDIYPLFKRIYMLSWTSKEAARGHGPSKMDTFNEPELSNHQIEADESIRNHIFGRIRSPGPNPNPQAQNYGPPDMPDLAGAVLTQLQYKRLEKWAAGDFQPGVETDQNPYKNVEFDQINLGDQPSALTRAALEWSIGXQHEEMYEAGDRFRFADTVTPGDLTRGLSLPWQSDFQNCNVKWWPSIRPDDVVTEADFNQQQEHVTSPDKLASSFGEEHRKPWNRGVESQSDMVQKWNKLGFVARQSYGNASNLPEILVEMQRDPSITPP
;
A
#
# COMPACT_ATOMS: atom_id res chain seq x y z
N ASP A 1 -22.22 18.57 2.03
CA ASP A 1 -23.46 18.96 2.72
C ASP A 1 -23.18 19.01 4.22
N ASP A 2 -23.41 20.16 4.84
CA ASP A 2 -23.19 20.35 6.27
C ASP A 2 -24.46 20.12 7.09
N SER A 3 -25.55 19.74 6.43
CA SER A 3 -26.81 19.44 7.14
C SER A 3 -26.66 18.17 7.97
N PRO A 4 -27.04 18.19 9.24
CA PRO A 4 -27.01 16.98 10.05
C PRO A 4 -28.14 16.04 9.59
N ARG A 5 -27.77 14.94 9.00
CA ARG A 5 -28.70 13.90 8.55
C ARG A 5 -28.37 12.59 9.23
N THR A 6 -29.40 11.84 9.56
CA THR A 6 -29.21 10.51 10.14
C THR A 6 -28.76 9.54 9.05
N LEU A 7 -27.75 8.74 9.36
CA LEU A 7 -27.34 7.68 8.46
C LEU A 7 -28.44 6.62 8.39
N GLN A 8 -28.90 6.33 7.20
CA GLN A 8 -30.01 5.41 6.96
C GLN A 8 -29.55 4.09 6.36
N ASN A 9 -28.34 4.07 5.79
CA ASN A 9 -27.87 2.93 5.04
C ASN A 9 -26.40 2.70 5.38
N GLN A 10 -25.98 1.45 5.33
CA GLN A 10 -24.58 1.10 5.57
C GLN A 10 -23.64 1.66 4.50
N PHE A 11 -24.10 1.74 3.26
CA PHE A 11 -23.23 2.12 2.15
C PHE A 11 -23.61 3.44 1.50
N ASN A 12 -24.83 3.63 1.08
CA ASN A 12 -25.21 4.81 0.32
C ASN A 12 -26.15 5.69 1.14
N ASN A 13 -25.71 6.91 1.42
CA ASN A 13 -26.48 7.86 2.22
C ASN A 13 -26.65 9.17 1.46
N ASP A 14 -27.86 9.41 0.98
CA ASP A 14 -28.17 10.62 0.23
C ASP A 14 -27.85 11.87 1.04
N GLY A 15 -27.14 12.78 0.43
CA GLY A 15 -26.78 14.03 1.07
C GLY A 15 -25.50 13.97 1.91
N TRP A 16 -24.86 12.81 1.98
CA TRP A 16 -23.55 12.67 2.61
C TRP A 16 -22.48 12.58 1.52
N VAL A 17 -21.44 13.39 1.65
CA VAL A 17 -20.32 13.41 0.70
C VAL A 17 -19.01 13.53 1.46
N ASP A 18 -17.98 12.87 0.98
CA ASP A 18 -16.65 13.12 1.48
C ASP A 18 -16.13 14.46 0.94
N LYS A 19 -15.46 15.21 1.79
CA LYS A 19 -14.88 16.49 1.38
C LYS A 19 -13.48 16.24 0.83
N MET A 20 -13.45 15.86 -0.43
CA MET A 20 -12.21 15.63 -1.16
C MET A 20 -12.01 16.70 -2.22
N CYS A 21 -10.76 17.01 -2.52
CA CYS A 21 -10.45 17.95 -3.58
C CYS A 21 -9.06 17.72 -4.12
N ASP A 22 -8.86 18.15 -5.34
CA ASP A 22 -7.52 18.24 -5.93
C ASP A 22 -7.42 19.55 -6.70
N GLY A 23 -6.19 19.94 -6.96
CA GLY A 23 -5.94 21.19 -7.66
C GLY A 23 -4.48 21.34 -8.00
N THR A 24 -4.15 22.49 -8.60
CA THR A 24 -2.78 22.80 -8.98
C THR A 24 -2.28 24.02 -8.24
N VAL A 25 -0.97 24.04 -7.99
CA VAL A 25 -0.28 25.21 -7.46
C VAL A 25 0.64 25.75 -8.56
N GLN A 26 0.38 26.95 -9.00
CA GLN A 26 1.25 27.62 -9.96
C GLN A 26 2.14 28.61 -9.23
N VAL A 27 3.38 28.69 -9.68
CA VAL A 27 4.37 29.60 -9.09
C VAL A 27 4.91 30.54 -10.17
N THR A 28 4.89 31.82 -9.85
CA THR A 28 5.59 32.83 -10.67
C THR A 28 6.71 33.42 -9.82
N VAL A 29 7.93 33.35 -10.32
CA VAL A 29 9.11 33.91 -9.67
C VAL A 29 9.39 35.26 -10.31
N THR A 30 9.43 36.30 -9.48
CA THR A 30 9.70 37.66 -9.95
C THR A 30 10.97 38.17 -9.28
N SER A 31 11.85 38.74 -10.06
CA SER A 31 13.06 39.35 -9.53
C SER A 31 12.70 40.57 -8.68
N VAL A 32 13.33 40.74 -7.53
CA VAL A 32 13.12 41.87 -6.65
C VAL A 32 13.67 43.15 -7.31
N THR A 33 14.78 43.02 -8.02
CA THR A 33 15.43 44.18 -8.66
C THR A 33 14.94 44.43 -10.08
N HIS A 34 14.32 43.42 -10.70
CA HIS A 34 13.80 43.52 -12.07
C HIS A 34 12.41 42.84 -12.13
N PRO A 35 11.40 43.50 -11.53
CA PRO A 35 10.05 42.87 -11.44
C PRO A 35 9.38 42.66 -12.81
N GLU A 36 9.88 43.31 -13.84
CA GLU A 36 9.40 43.06 -15.21
C GLU A 36 9.85 41.70 -15.74
N HIS A 37 10.79 41.05 -15.09
CA HIS A 37 11.25 39.73 -15.46
C HIS A 37 10.55 38.68 -14.55
N ALA A 38 9.40 38.21 -14.99
CA ALA A 38 8.66 37.18 -14.27
C ALA A 38 8.76 35.86 -15.03
N ILE A 39 9.03 34.78 -14.31
CA ILE A 39 9.08 33.43 -14.85
C ILE A 39 7.97 32.63 -14.18
N THR A 40 6.99 32.20 -14.97
CA THR A 40 5.96 31.31 -14.46
C THR A 40 6.41 29.88 -14.72
N VAL A 41 6.38 29.07 -13.68
CA VAL A 41 6.74 27.65 -13.79
C VAL A 41 5.79 27.01 -14.80
N LYS A 42 6.34 26.28 -15.77
CA LYS A 42 5.56 25.73 -16.87
C LYS A 42 4.49 24.75 -16.36
N ASN A 43 4.89 23.81 -15.52
CA ASN A 43 3.99 22.79 -14.99
C ASN A 43 3.76 23.01 -13.50
N GLY A 44 2.51 23.14 -13.09
CA GLY A 44 2.16 23.31 -11.69
C GLY A 44 2.34 22.03 -10.88
N ALA A 45 2.47 22.20 -9.58
CA ALA A 45 2.44 21.07 -8.66
C ALA A 45 0.99 20.66 -8.40
N THR A 46 0.74 19.38 -8.11
CA THR A 46 -0.59 18.88 -7.81
C THR A 46 -0.79 18.75 -6.31
N ILE A 47 -1.96 19.17 -5.83
CA ILE A 47 -2.40 18.96 -4.45
C ILE A 47 -3.62 18.04 -4.49
N ILE A 48 -3.66 17.07 -3.58
CA ILE A 48 -4.79 16.17 -3.41
C ILE A 48 -5.14 16.11 -1.93
N THR A 49 -6.43 16.24 -1.61
CA THR A 49 -6.98 16.00 -0.29
C THR A 49 -7.97 14.84 -0.40
N ALA A 50 -7.74 13.80 0.39
CA ALA A 50 -8.54 12.57 0.34
C ALA A 50 -8.85 12.09 1.76
N PRO A 51 -9.76 11.12 1.94
CA PRO A 51 -10.04 10.57 3.26
C PRO A 51 -8.79 9.99 3.89
N PRO A 52 -8.71 9.96 5.22
CA PRO A 52 -7.51 9.46 5.90
C PRO A 52 -7.29 7.98 5.61
N ARG A 53 -6.03 7.64 5.40
CA ARG A 53 -5.58 6.27 5.31
C ARG A 53 -5.01 5.89 6.66
N PHE A 54 -5.68 4.98 7.36
CA PHE A 54 -5.31 4.67 8.73
C PHE A 54 -4.07 3.78 8.83
N VAL A 55 -3.75 3.03 7.78
CA VAL A 55 -2.55 2.19 7.78
C VAL A 55 -1.50 2.84 6.89
N SER A 56 -0.80 3.82 7.45
CA SER A 56 0.25 4.52 6.72
C SER A 56 1.53 3.68 6.59
N GLY A 57 1.64 2.60 7.38
CA GLY A 57 2.84 1.76 7.40
C GLY A 57 2.99 0.81 6.23
N THR A 58 1.95 0.59 5.43
CA THR A 58 2.05 -0.31 4.28
C THR A 58 1.10 0.13 3.17
N HIS A 59 1.19 -0.57 2.05
CA HIS A 59 0.34 -0.34 0.89
C HIS A 59 -0.46 -1.60 0.58
N ALA A 60 -1.46 -1.46 -0.29
CA ALA A 60 -2.17 -2.61 -0.85
C ALA A 60 -1.17 -3.50 -1.63
N PRO A 61 -1.48 -4.78 -1.80
CA PRO A 61 -0.60 -5.66 -2.58
C PRO A 61 -0.30 -5.16 -3.98
N THR A 62 -1.25 -4.48 -4.61
CA THR A 62 -1.02 -3.80 -5.89
C THR A 62 -1.21 -2.30 -5.67
N THR A 63 -0.21 -1.51 -6.02
CA THR A 63 -0.28 -0.05 -5.94
C THR A 63 -0.75 0.50 -7.28
N LEU A 64 -1.18 1.76 -7.28
CA LEU A 64 -1.54 2.43 -8.54
C LEU A 64 -0.32 2.55 -9.46
N TYR A 65 0.87 2.75 -8.89
CA TYR A 65 2.11 2.76 -9.67
C TYR A 65 2.28 1.47 -10.47
N GLU A 66 2.09 0.32 -9.82
CA GLU A 66 2.22 -0.99 -10.47
C GLU A 66 1.14 -1.23 -11.51
N LEU A 67 -0.05 -0.69 -11.28
CA LEU A 67 -1.13 -0.79 -12.26
C LEU A 67 -0.78 -0.01 -13.53
N ILE A 68 -0.21 1.17 -13.38
CA ILE A 68 0.22 2.00 -14.52
C ILE A 68 1.39 1.33 -15.25
N GLU A 69 2.33 0.75 -14.52
CA GLU A 69 3.41 -0.04 -15.12
C GLU A 69 2.83 -1.14 -16.02
N ASP A 70 1.82 -1.85 -15.51
CA ASP A 70 1.17 -2.95 -16.25
C ASP A 70 0.53 -2.44 -17.55
N ILE A 71 -0.13 -1.28 -17.49
CA ILE A 71 -0.76 -0.68 -18.66
C ILE A 71 0.30 -0.35 -19.73
N TYR A 72 1.37 0.33 -19.32
CA TYR A 72 2.42 0.70 -20.28
C TYR A 72 3.13 -0.52 -20.86
N GLU A 73 3.35 -1.54 -20.03
CA GLU A 73 3.98 -2.78 -20.53
C GLU A 73 3.08 -3.47 -21.55
N ARG A 74 1.79 -3.58 -21.27
CA ARG A 74 0.84 -4.23 -22.18
C ARG A 74 0.71 -3.49 -23.53
N ARG A 75 0.98 -2.19 -23.53
CA ARG A 75 0.95 -1.38 -24.76
C ARG A 75 2.28 -1.39 -25.50
N ASN A 76 3.29 -2.06 -24.97
CA ASN A 76 4.65 -2.05 -25.50
C ASN A 76 5.26 -0.64 -25.51
N GLU A 77 4.80 0.21 -24.62
CA GLU A 77 5.32 1.59 -24.46
C GLU A 77 6.49 1.64 -23.47
N TYR A 78 6.76 0.55 -22.80
CA TYR A 78 7.82 0.49 -21.79
C TYR A 78 8.32 -0.94 -21.64
N ASN A 79 9.63 -1.10 -21.65
CA ASN A 79 10.26 -2.38 -21.37
C ASN A 79 10.93 -2.30 -20.01
N PHE A 80 10.44 -3.10 -19.07
CA PHE A 80 10.93 -3.11 -17.68
C PHE A 80 12.19 -3.96 -17.51
N GLY A 81 12.69 -4.59 -18.59
CA GLY A 81 13.94 -5.32 -18.55
C GLY A 81 13.86 -6.65 -17.82
N ALA A 82 15.00 -7.09 -17.34
CA ALA A 82 15.10 -8.34 -16.59
C ALA A 82 14.42 -8.21 -15.22
N VAL A 83 13.86 -9.31 -14.73
CA VAL A 83 13.24 -9.35 -13.41
C VAL A 83 14.33 -9.23 -12.33
N ASN A 84 14.06 -8.41 -11.35
CA ASN A 84 14.93 -8.18 -10.20
C ASN A 84 14.13 -8.50 -8.94
N TYR A 85 14.64 -9.41 -8.10
CA TYR A 85 13.90 -9.85 -6.92
C TYR A 85 13.55 -8.68 -5.99
N HIS A 86 14.53 -7.86 -5.64
CA HIS A 86 14.31 -6.78 -4.66
C HIS A 86 13.47 -5.63 -5.22
N ARG A 87 13.47 -5.44 -6.54
CA ARG A 87 12.65 -4.39 -7.17
C ARG A 87 11.22 -4.87 -7.46
N ASP A 88 11.08 -6.10 -7.98
CA ASP A 88 9.84 -6.54 -8.63
C ASP A 88 9.04 -7.56 -7.82
N ILE A 89 9.69 -8.34 -6.95
CA ILE A 89 9.07 -9.47 -6.24
C ILE A 89 8.94 -9.17 -4.74
N TYR A 90 10.05 -8.85 -4.09
CA TYR A 90 10.10 -8.64 -2.65
C TYR A 90 9.12 -7.57 -2.14
N PRO A 91 8.89 -6.44 -2.85
CA PRO A 91 7.92 -5.47 -2.34
C PRO A 91 6.51 -6.02 -2.20
N LEU A 92 6.09 -6.91 -3.10
CA LEU A 92 4.79 -7.56 -3.01
C LEU A 92 4.74 -8.44 -1.75
N PHE A 93 5.75 -9.29 -1.53
CA PHE A 93 5.80 -10.16 -0.36
C PHE A 93 5.86 -9.34 0.94
N LYS A 94 6.66 -8.30 0.94
CA LYS A 94 6.77 -7.42 2.11
C LYS A 94 5.41 -6.78 2.45
N ARG A 95 4.66 -6.32 1.45
CA ARG A 95 3.34 -5.74 1.69
C ARG A 95 2.35 -6.79 2.24
N ILE A 96 2.41 -8.01 1.72
CA ILE A 96 1.57 -9.11 2.22
C ILE A 96 1.89 -9.39 3.70
N TYR A 97 3.18 -9.49 4.03
CA TYR A 97 3.60 -9.66 5.41
C TYR A 97 3.13 -8.50 6.29
N MET A 98 3.32 -7.26 5.81
CA MET A 98 2.90 -6.08 6.59
C MET A 98 1.39 -6.06 6.82
N LEU A 99 0.59 -6.49 5.84
CA LEU A 99 -0.86 -6.59 6.01
C LEU A 99 -1.26 -7.58 7.09
N SER A 100 -0.42 -8.55 7.39
CA SER A 100 -0.71 -9.51 8.47
C SER A 100 -0.83 -8.83 9.83
N TRP A 101 -0.28 -7.62 9.98
CA TRP A 101 -0.39 -6.85 11.21
C TRP A 101 -1.72 -6.10 11.35
N THR A 102 -2.54 -6.09 10.29
CA THR A 102 -3.81 -5.35 10.26
C THR A 102 -4.99 -6.19 9.76
N SER A 103 -4.74 -7.47 9.47
CA SER A 103 -5.78 -8.36 8.96
C SER A 103 -5.60 -9.76 9.55
N LYS A 104 -6.64 -10.26 10.21
CA LYS A 104 -6.65 -11.60 10.77
C LYS A 104 -6.47 -12.68 9.72
N GLU A 105 -7.11 -12.50 8.56
CA GLU A 105 -6.99 -13.47 7.47
C GLU A 105 -5.55 -13.55 6.96
N ALA A 106 -4.93 -12.40 6.75
CA ALA A 106 -3.54 -12.35 6.32
C ALA A 106 -2.62 -12.93 7.40
N ALA A 107 -2.90 -12.66 8.68
CA ALA A 107 -2.07 -13.16 9.78
C ALA A 107 -2.02 -14.69 9.85
N ARG A 108 -3.13 -15.35 9.55
CA ARG A 108 -3.18 -16.81 9.56
C ARG A 108 -2.29 -17.45 8.51
N GLY A 109 -2.17 -16.80 7.34
CA GLY A 109 -1.37 -17.33 6.24
C GLY A 109 0.04 -16.78 6.17
N HIS A 110 0.22 -15.52 6.53
CA HIS A 110 1.45 -14.77 6.26
C HIS A 110 1.92 -13.95 7.47
N GLY A 111 1.44 -14.29 8.67
CA GLY A 111 1.75 -13.54 9.88
C GLY A 111 3.14 -13.81 10.44
N PRO A 112 3.40 -13.27 11.65
CA PRO A 112 4.72 -13.38 12.26
C PRO A 112 5.25 -14.80 12.40
N SER A 113 4.36 -15.77 12.64
CA SER A 113 4.78 -17.19 12.74
C SER A 113 5.10 -17.81 11.38
N LYS A 114 4.82 -17.09 10.29
CA LYS A 114 5.04 -17.56 8.92
C LYS A 114 6.02 -16.65 8.16
N MET A 115 6.69 -15.74 8.86
CA MET A 115 7.52 -14.73 8.20
C MET A 115 8.69 -15.33 7.43
N ASP A 116 9.15 -16.51 7.85
CA ASP A 116 10.27 -17.17 7.18
C ASP A 116 9.94 -17.48 5.72
N THR A 117 8.65 -17.71 5.42
CA THR A 117 8.22 -18.01 4.05
C THR A 117 8.57 -16.89 3.06
N PHE A 118 8.59 -15.63 3.53
CA PHE A 118 8.78 -14.48 2.63
C PHE A 118 10.09 -13.72 2.84
N ASN A 119 10.76 -13.96 3.96
CA ASN A 119 11.98 -13.21 4.30
C ASN A 119 13.26 -14.04 4.17
N GLU A 120 13.14 -15.24 3.64
CA GLU A 120 14.32 -16.11 3.50
C GLU A 120 15.24 -15.60 2.38
N PRO A 121 16.57 -15.55 2.65
CA PRO A 121 17.53 -15.19 1.62
C PRO A 121 17.46 -16.09 0.37
N GLU A 122 16.98 -17.30 0.55
CA GLU A 122 16.83 -18.29 -0.52
C GLU A 122 15.90 -17.80 -1.64
N LEU A 123 14.92 -16.98 -1.31
CA LEU A 123 13.99 -16.48 -2.31
C LEU A 123 14.66 -15.54 -3.31
N SER A 124 15.76 -14.89 -2.92
CA SER A 124 16.51 -13.98 -3.79
C SER A 124 17.68 -14.67 -4.52
N ASN A 125 17.93 -15.94 -4.22
CA ASN A 125 19.06 -16.66 -4.80
C ASN A 125 18.58 -17.70 -5.83
N HIS A 126 18.95 -17.49 -7.08
CA HIS A 126 18.54 -18.37 -8.18
C HIS A 126 19.56 -19.49 -8.47
N GLN A 127 20.65 -19.55 -7.70
CA GLN A 127 21.73 -20.52 -7.95
C GLN A 127 21.59 -21.80 -7.12
N ILE A 128 20.63 -21.86 -6.21
CA ILE A 128 20.42 -23.02 -5.35
C ILE A 128 19.21 -23.80 -5.85
N GLU A 129 19.44 -25.04 -6.28
CA GLU A 129 18.39 -25.88 -6.85
C GLU A 129 17.22 -26.14 -5.90
N ALA A 130 17.51 -26.28 -4.60
CA ALA A 130 16.46 -26.49 -3.59
C ALA A 130 15.47 -25.33 -3.53
N ASP A 131 15.91 -24.13 -3.86
CA ASP A 131 15.08 -22.92 -3.78
C ASP A 131 14.03 -22.88 -4.89
N GLU A 132 14.25 -23.59 -5.99
CA GLU A 132 13.27 -23.68 -7.07
C GLU A 132 11.97 -24.31 -6.57
N SER A 133 12.07 -25.31 -5.70
CA SER A 133 10.88 -25.97 -5.14
C SER A 133 10.03 -24.99 -4.32
N ILE A 134 10.68 -24.14 -3.52
CA ILE A 134 9.98 -23.13 -2.72
C ILE A 134 9.34 -22.09 -3.63
N ARG A 135 10.07 -21.60 -4.62
CA ARG A 135 9.55 -20.60 -5.55
C ARG A 135 8.34 -21.13 -6.33
N ASN A 136 8.44 -22.37 -6.81
CA ASN A 136 7.35 -23.02 -7.55
C ASN A 136 6.13 -23.25 -6.67
N HIS A 137 6.34 -23.60 -5.40
CA HIS A 137 5.24 -23.77 -4.45
C HIS A 137 4.50 -22.45 -4.26
N ILE A 138 5.23 -21.36 -4.01
CA ILE A 138 4.63 -20.04 -3.81
C ILE A 138 3.87 -19.61 -5.09
N PHE A 139 4.52 -19.71 -6.24
CA PHE A 139 3.91 -19.32 -7.51
C PHE A 139 2.67 -20.18 -7.81
N GLY A 140 2.74 -21.48 -7.53
CA GLY A 140 1.61 -22.39 -7.78
C GLY A 140 0.34 -22.03 -7.03
N ARG A 141 0.46 -21.27 -5.92
CA ARG A 141 -0.70 -20.84 -5.15
C ARG A 141 -1.34 -19.56 -5.69
N ILE A 142 -0.77 -18.94 -6.72
CA ILE A 142 -1.21 -17.62 -7.22
C ILE A 142 -2.19 -17.80 -8.38
N ARG A 143 -3.33 -17.13 -8.29
CA ARG A 143 -4.33 -17.13 -9.37
C ARG A 143 -3.79 -16.36 -10.58
N SER A 144 -3.98 -16.93 -11.76
CA SER A 144 -3.69 -16.23 -12.99
C SER A 144 -4.65 -15.06 -13.17
N PRO A 145 -4.17 -13.90 -13.58
CA PRO A 145 -5.07 -12.76 -13.89
C PRO A 145 -5.79 -12.91 -15.23
N GLY A 146 -5.48 -13.94 -16.02
CA GLY A 146 -6.07 -14.17 -17.32
C GLY A 146 -6.94 -15.42 -17.36
N PRO A 147 -7.42 -15.77 -18.55
CA PRO A 147 -8.31 -16.94 -18.72
C PRO A 147 -7.58 -18.27 -18.56
N ASN A 148 -6.29 -18.30 -18.76
CA ASN A 148 -5.52 -19.54 -18.67
C ASN A 148 -5.14 -19.80 -17.21
N PRO A 149 -5.34 -21.03 -16.74
CA PRO A 149 -4.99 -21.33 -15.35
C PRO A 149 -3.48 -21.31 -15.14
N ASN A 150 -3.09 -21.11 -13.89
CA ASN A 150 -1.69 -21.17 -13.51
C ASN A 150 -1.17 -22.60 -13.75
N PRO A 151 -0.13 -22.79 -14.58
CA PRO A 151 0.34 -24.14 -14.91
C PRO A 151 0.93 -24.91 -13.72
N GLN A 152 1.37 -24.22 -12.68
CA GLN A 152 1.91 -24.88 -11.48
C GLN A 152 0.84 -25.26 -10.46
N ALA A 153 -0.38 -24.74 -10.60
CA ALA A 153 -1.45 -24.95 -9.61
C ALA A 153 -1.76 -26.44 -9.39
N GLN A 154 -1.69 -27.24 -10.43
CA GLN A 154 -1.99 -28.68 -10.33
C GLN A 154 -1.04 -29.43 -9.39
N ASN A 155 0.14 -28.88 -9.14
CA ASN A 155 1.15 -29.52 -8.29
C ASN A 155 1.08 -29.07 -6.83
N TYR A 156 0.45 -27.92 -6.55
CA TYR A 156 0.55 -27.27 -5.24
C TYR A 156 -0.80 -26.91 -4.62
N GLY A 157 -1.88 -27.39 -5.22
CA GLY A 157 -3.24 -27.15 -4.74
C GLY A 157 -3.92 -25.95 -5.41
N PRO A 158 -5.15 -25.64 -5.03
CA PRO A 158 -5.90 -24.58 -5.71
C PRO A 158 -5.15 -23.24 -5.65
N PRO A 159 -5.08 -22.51 -6.76
CA PRO A 159 -4.46 -21.17 -6.74
C PRO A 159 -5.45 -20.18 -6.14
N ASP A 160 -5.37 -19.98 -4.84
CA ASP A 160 -6.30 -19.14 -4.09
C ASP A 160 -5.75 -17.76 -3.71
N MET A 161 -4.50 -17.49 -4.04
CA MET A 161 -3.90 -16.19 -3.72
C MET A 161 -3.98 -15.22 -4.90
N PRO A 162 -4.18 -13.93 -4.68
CA PRO A 162 -4.45 -13.30 -3.38
C PRO A 162 -5.86 -13.61 -2.85
N ASP A 163 -5.98 -13.92 -1.58
CA ASP A 163 -7.29 -14.18 -0.94
C ASP A 163 -7.91 -12.85 -0.46
N LEU A 164 -8.11 -11.97 -1.39
CA LEU A 164 -8.80 -10.70 -1.19
C LEU A 164 -9.98 -10.67 -2.15
N ALA A 165 -11.14 -10.31 -1.67
CA ALA A 165 -12.39 -10.41 -2.43
C ALA A 165 -12.26 -9.75 -3.82
N GLY A 166 -12.33 -10.56 -4.86
CA GLY A 166 -12.25 -10.11 -6.24
C GLY A 166 -10.87 -9.66 -6.71
N ALA A 167 -9.86 -9.65 -5.84
CA ALA A 167 -8.54 -9.16 -6.23
C ALA A 167 -7.78 -10.20 -7.06
N VAL A 168 -7.03 -9.70 -8.04
CA VAL A 168 -6.05 -10.49 -8.78
C VAL A 168 -4.80 -9.62 -8.96
N LEU A 169 -3.68 -10.26 -9.22
CA LEU A 169 -2.45 -9.51 -9.55
C LEU A 169 -2.58 -8.89 -10.94
N THR A 170 -1.78 -7.88 -11.23
CA THR A 170 -1.68 -7.39 -12.60
C THR A 170 -0.98 -8.46 -13.47
N GLN A 171 -1.13 -8.36 -14.78
CA GLN A 171 -0.46 -9.28 -15.68
C GLN A 171 1.06 -9.17 -15.57
N LEU A 172 1.56 -7.97 -15.36
CA LEU A 172 3.01 -7.75 -15.20
C LEU A 172 3.53 -8.35 -13.88
N GLN A 173 2.81 -8.17 -12.77
CA GLN A 173 3.18 -8.81 -11.51
C GLN A 173 3.23 -10.34 -11.66
N TYR A 174 2.22 -10.89 -12.34
CA TYR A 174 2.15 -12.33 -12.54
C TYR A 174 3.31 -12.83 -13.43
N LYS A 175 3.60 -12.16 -14.55
CA LYS A 175 4.74 -12.50 -15.42
C LYS A 175 6.07 -12.44 -14.65
N ARG A 176 6.23 -11.42 -13.79
CA ARG A 176 7.43 -11.28 -12.98
C ARG A 176 7.58 -12.46 -12.01
N LEU A 177 6.49 -12.86 -11.37
CA LEU A 177 6.50 -14.01 -10.45
C LEU A 177 6.76 -15.32 -11.20
N GLU A 178 6.21 -15.48 -12.40
CA GLU A 178 6.46 -16.65 -13.24
C GLU A 178 7.95 -16.77 -13.58
N LYS A 179 8.57 -15.68 -14.01
CA LYS A 179 10.00 -15.66 -14.30
C LYS A 179 10.82 -15.95 -13.04
N TRP A 180 10.45 -15.35 -11.92
CA TRP A 180 11.11 -15.59 -10.64
C TRP A 180 11.03 -17.07 -10.24
N ALA A 181 9.85 -17.67 -10.35
CA ALA A 181 9.67 -19.09 -10.02
C ALA A 181 10.57 -19.98 -10.88
N ALA A 182 10.73 -19.63 -12.15
CA ALA A 182 11.58 -20.36 -13.09
C ALA A 182 13.07 -20.07 -12.93
N GLY A 183 13.46 -19.18 -12.01
CA GLY A 183 14.87 -18.82 -11.81
C GLY A 183 15.39 -17.77 -12.78
N ASP A 184 14.54 -17.20 -13.62
CA ASP A 184 14.93 -16.19 -14.61
C ASP A 184 14.83 -14.78 -13.97
N PHE A 185 15.76 -14.48 -13.06
CA PHE A 185 15.77 -13.19 -12.35
C PHE A 185 17.17 -12.88 -11.82
N GLN A 186 17.34 -11.64 -11.40
CA GLN A 186 18.55 -11.18 -10.71
C GLN A 186 18.20 -10.83 -9.26
N PRO A 187 19.11 -11.06 -8.30
CA PRO A 187 18.81 -10.73 -6.90
C PRO A 187 18.48 -9.25 -6.69
N GLY A 188 19.31 -8.36 -7.21
CA GLY A 188 19.18 -6.93 -6.96
C GLY A 188 19.54 -6.57 -5.52
N VAL A 189 19.21 -5.33 -5.15
CA VAL A 189 19.41 -4.85 -3.78
C VAL A 189 18.15 -4.12 -3.33
N GLU A 190 17.96 -3.99 -2.02
CA GLU A 190 16.71 -3.43 -1.47
C GLU A 190 16.42 -2.00 -1.97
N THR A 191 17.45 -1.20 -2.22
CA THR A 191 17.28 0.17 -2.73
C THR A 191 16.67 0.22 -4.14
N ASP A 192 16.68 -0.90 -4.88
CA ASP A 192 16.09 -0.95 -6.21
C ASP A 192 14.57 -0.77 -6.20
N GLN A 193 13.91 -0.99 -5.05
CA GLN A 193 12.46 -0.83 -4.94
C GLN A 193 12.01 0.59 -5.25
N ASN A 194 12.67 1.54 -4.65
CA ASN A 194 12.38 2.96 -4.83
C ASN A 194 13.65 3.73 -4.49
N PRO A 195 14.35 4.24 -5.48
CA PRO A 195 15.63 4.92 -5.23
C PRO A 195 15.48 6.22 -4.43
N TYR A 196 14.26 6.72 -4.29
CA TYR A 196 14.01 7.97 -3.56
C TYR A 196 13.60 7.72 -2.11
N LYS A 197 13.33 6.46 -1.75
CA LYS A 197 12.89 6.11 -0.40
C LYS A 197 14.03 6.39 0.59
N ASN A 198 13.69 7.05 1.67
CA ASN A 198 14.64 7.41 2.73
C ASN A 198 15.71 8.43 2.31
N VAL A 199 15.45 9.13 1.20
CA VAL A 199 16.29 10.27 0.78
C VAL A 199 15.48 11.55 1.04
N GLU A 200 16.07 12.51 1.74
CA GLU A 200 15.41 13.80 1.97
C GLU A 200 15.15 14.46 0.62
N PHE A 201 13.99 15.08 0.48
CA PHE A 201 13.55 15.59 -0.81
C PHE A 201 14.54 16.58 -1.42
N ASP A 202 15.13 17.45 -0.60
CA ASP A 202 16.11 18.43 -1.05
C ASP A 202 17.47 17.82 -1.43
N GLN A 203 17.68 16.55 -1.11
CA GLN A 203 18.88 15.80 -1.51
C GLN A 203 18.69 15.10 -2.86
N ILE A 204 17.46 15.04 -3.35
CA ILE A 204 17.17 14.45 -4.67
C ILE A 204 17.54 15.46 -5.74
N ASN A 205 18.22 15.00 -6.79
CA ASN A 205 18.56 15.88 -7.91
C ASN A 205 17.31 16.56 -8.47
N LEU A 206 17.42 17.84 -8.81
CA LEU A 206 16.27 18.63 -9.28
C LEU A 206 15.53 17.97 -10.43
N GLY A 207 16.26 17.34 -11.35
CA GLY A 207 15.66 16.65 -12.48
C GLY A 207 14.84 15.42 -12.10
N ASP A 208 15.15 14.81 -10.94
CA ASP A 208 14.49 13.61 -10.45
C ASP A 208 13.34 13.90 -9.48
N GLN A 209 13.26 15.13 -8.96
CA GLN A 209 12.25 15.46 -7.96
C GLN A 209 10.81 15.23 -8.44
N PRO A 210 10.44 15.58 -9.70
CA PRO A 210 9.09 15.29 -10.17
C PRO A 210 8.78 13.79 -10.18
N SER A 211 9.74 12.95 -10.56
CA SER A 211 9.57 11.49 -10.57
C SER A 211 9.39 10.95 -9.15
N ALA A 212 10.16 11.48 -8.20
CA ALA A 212 10.06 11.08 -6.79
C ALA A 212 8.68 11.42 -6.22
N LEU A 213 8.16 12.60 -6.52
CA LEU A 213 6.84 13.03 -6.06
C LEU A 213 5.73 12.18 -6.68
N THR A 214 5.83 11.93 -7.99
CA THR A 214 4.85 11.08 -8.69
C THR A 214 4.88 9.67 -8.13
N ARG A 215 6.06 9.12 -7.88
CA ARG A 215 6.19 7.79 -7.28
C ARG A 215 5.49 7.74 -5.92
N ALA A 216 5.72 8.73 -5.07
CA ALA A 216 5.10 8.80 -3.75
C ALA A 216 3.57 8.86 -3.86
N ALA A 217 3.06 9.69 -4.77
CA ALA A 217 1.61 9.82 -4.98
C ALA A 217 0.99 8.52 -5.48
N LEU A 218 1.64 7.83 -6.40
CA LEU A 218 1.08 6.63 -7.03
C LEU A 218 1.20 5.37 -6.17
N GLU A 219 2.02 5.40 -5.15
CA GLU A 219 2.05 4.31 -4.18
C GLU A 219 0.82 4.32 -3.28
N TRP A 220 0.09 5.42 -3.25
CA TRP A 220 -1.22 5.51 -2.58
C TRP A 220 -2.29 5.24 -3.64
N SER A 221 -3.23 4.36 -3.36
CA SER A 221 -4.38 4.15 -4.24
C SER A 221 -5.29 5.38 -4.16
N ILE A 222 -5.30 6.18 -5.21
CA ILE A 222 -6.20 7.32 -5.34
C ILE A 222 -7.14 7.01 -6.51
N GLY A 223 -8.34 6.89 -6.21
CA GLY A 223 -9.38 6.46 -7.11
C GLY A 223 -9.32 6.87 -8.59
N UNK A 224 -10.26 6.89 -9.20
CA UNK A 224 -10.51 6.92 -10.38
C UNK A 224 -9.62 7.54 -11.33
N GLN A 225 -8.68 7.13 -11.35
CA GLN A 225 -7.69 7.66 -12.28
C GLN A 225 -7.63 6.82 -13.55
N HIS A 226 -7.26 7.44 -14.62
CA HIS A 226 -7.14 6.75 -15.91
C HIS A 226 -5.87 7.19 -16.62
N GLU A 227 -5.47 6.41 -17.61
CA GLU A 227 -4.17 6.53 -18.27
C GLU A 227 -3.94 7.86 -18.98
N GLU A 228 -5.00 8.52 -19.40
CA GLU A 228 -4.89 9.83 -20.05
C GLU A 228 -4.40 10.93 -19.12
N MET A 229 -4.41 10.67 -17.82
CA MET A 229 -3.90 11.61 -16.81
C MET A 229 -2.38 11.64 -16.73
N TYR A 230 -1.68 10.74 -17.43
CA TYR A 230 -0.23 10.60 -17.33
C TYR A 230 0.45 10.89 -18.66
N GLU A 231 1.61 11.52 -18.59
CA GLU A 231 2.40 11.81 -19.79
C GLU A 231 3.07 10.54 -20.32
N ALA A 232 2.86 10.25 -21.59
CA ALA A 232 3.42 9.07 -22.23
C ALA A 232 4.94 9.10 -22.31
N GLY A 233 5.50 10.27 -22.55
CA GLY A 233 6.95 10.43 -22.71
C GLY A 233 7.71 10.50 -21.41
N ASP A 234 7.06 10.94 -20.34
CA ASP A 234 7.68 11.09 -19.01
C ASP A 234 6.83 10.32 -18.02
N ARG A 235 7.06 9.04 -18.01
CA ARG A 235 6.22 8.08 -17.31
C ARG A 235 5.99 8.42 -15.85
N PHE A 236 4.76 8.19 -15.41
CA PHE A 236 4.37 8.37 -14.02
C PHE A 236 4.37 9.84 -13.57
N ARG A 237 4.29 10.75 -14.53
CA ARG A 237 4.01 12.16 -14.25
C ARG A 237 2.59 12.47 -14.71
N PHE A 238 1.94 13.35 -13.97
CA PHE A 238 0.62 13.81 -14.40
C PHE A 238 0.75 14.67 -15.65
N ALA A 239 -0.13 14.42 -16.61
CA ALA A 239 -0.14 15.17 -17.86
C ALA A 239 -0.56 16.62 -17.62
N ASP A 240 -0.11 17.52 -18.48
CA ASP A 240 -0.47 18.95 -18.43
C ASP A 240 -1.98 19.15 -18.62
N THR A 241 -2.68 18.16 -19.14
CA THR A 241 -4.13 18.21 -19.33
C THR A 241 -4.94 18.00 -18.06
N VAL A 242 -4.30 17.51 -16.98
CA VAL A 242 -5.00 17.28 -15.69
C VAL A 242 -5.39 18.63 -15.10
N THR A 243 -6.68 18.80 -14.84
CA THR A 243 -7.22 20.04 -14.28
C THR A 243 -7.75 19.79 -12.85
N PRO A 244 -7.92 20.86 -12.06
CA PRO A 244 -8.46 20.71 -10.71
C PRO A 244 -9.78 19.95 -10.67
N GLY A 245 -9.84 18.93 -9.84
CA GLY A 245 -11.01 18.07 -9.68
C GLY A 245 -10.94 16.76 -10.45
N ASP A 246 -10.01 16.63 -11.40
CA ASP A 246 -9.94 15.40 -12.21
C ASP A 246 -9.48 14.20 -11.39
N LEU A 247 -8.53 14.39 -10.48
CA LEU A 247 -7.96 13.29 -9.71
C LEU A 247 -8.90 12.76 -8.64
N THR A 248 -9.84 13.59 -8.17
CA THR A 248 -10.82 13.19 -7.15
C THR A 248 -12.23 13.00 -7.71
N ARG A 249 -12.39 13.09 -9.02
CA ARG A 249 -13.71 12.96 -9.67
C ARG A 249 -14.33 11.61 -9.31
N GLY A 250 -15.54 11.65 -8.78
CA GLY A 250 -16.34 10.47 -8.46
C GLY A 250 -15.99 9.80 -7.14
N LEU A 251 -15.03 10.31 -6.40
CA LEU A 251 -14.62 9.68 -5.13
C LEU A 251 -15.51 10.10 -3.96
N SER A 252 -16.14 11.24 -4.03
CA SER A 252 -16.81 11.83 -2.87
C SER A 252 -18.32 11.53 -2.79
N LEU A 253 -18.88 10.87 -3.79
CA LEU A 253 -20.33 10.68 -3.85
C LEU A 253 -20.71 9.25 -4.16
N PRO A 254 -21.68 8.69 -3.48
CA PRO A 254 -22.19 9.13 -2.17
C PRO A 254 -21.26 8.69 -1.06
N TRP A 255 -21.28 9.37 0.07
CA TRP A 255 -20.49 8.96 1.23
C TRP A 255 -20.96 7.58 1.69
N GLN A 256 -20.00 6.74 2.05
CA GLN A 256 -20.29 5.38 2.48
C GLN A 256 -19.77 5.17 3.90
N SER A 257 -20.59 4.55 4.72
CA SER A 257 -20.26 4.28 6.12
C SER A 257 -19.55 2.94 6.29
N ASP A 258 -18.84 2.52 5.28
CA ASP A 258 -18.19 1.21 5.25
C ASP A 258 -16.98 1.07 6.19
N PHE A 259 -16.60 2.15 6.85
CA PHE A 259 -15.53 2.09 7.87
C PHE A 259 -15.76 1.02 8.93
N GLN A 260 -17.01 0.72 9.25
CA GLN A 260 -17.30 -0.21 10.32
C GLN A 260 -17.49 -1.64 9.84
N ASN A 261 -18.18 -1.83 8.72
CA ASN A 261 -18.65 -3.14 8.32
C ASN A 261 -18.24 -3.56 6.90
N CYS A 262 -17.35 -2.82 6.28
CA CYS A 262 -16.89 -3.19 4.95
C CYS A 262 -16.17 -4.54 4.99
N ASN A 263 -16.16 -5.23 3.87
CA ASN A 263 -15.48 -6.51 3.76
C ASN A 263 -14.00 -6.36 4.14
N VAL A 264 -13.62 -6.98 5.23
CA VAL A 264 -12.29 -6.87 5.81
C VAL A 264 -11.21 -7.46 4.91
N LYS A 265 -11.58 -8.30 3.96
CA LYS A 265 -10.60 -8.98 3.11
C LYS A 265 -9.92 -8.05 2.10
N TRP A 266 -10.44 -6.86 1.86
CA TRP A 266 -9.84 -5.99 0.85
C TRP A 266 -9.48 -4.59 1.33
N TRP A 267 -9.82 -4.26 2.55
CA TRP A 267 -9.54 -2.94 3.11
C TRP A 267 -8.38 -2.86 4.11
N PRO A 268 -7.65 -3.95 4.43
CA PRO A 268 -6.75 -3.90 5.59
C PRO A 268 -5.57 -2.90 5.47
N SER A 269 -5.23 -2.47 4.27
CA SER A 269 -4.20 -1.44 4.09
C SER A 269 -4.74 -0.02 4.33
N ILE A 270 -6.06 0.13 4.43
CA ILE A 270 -6.71 1.43 4.66
C ILE A 270 -7.35 1.42 6.03
N ARG A 271 -8.06 0.35 6.37
CA ARG A 271 -8.80 0.19 7.60
C ARG A 271 -8.49 -1.16 8.24
N PRO A 272 -7.80 -1.18 9.38
CA PRO A 272 -7.41 -2.45 10.02
C PRO A 272 -8.60 -3.21 10.61
N ASP A 273 -8.46 -4.53 10.70
CA ASP A 273 -9.35 -5.37 11.52
C ASP A 273 -8.94 -5.28 12.99
N ASP A 274 -7.66 -5.58 13.22
CA ASP A 274 -7.09 -5.61 14.56
C ASP A 274 -5.67 -5.04 14.49
N VAL A 275 -5.16 -4.68 15.65
CA VAL A 275 -3.89 -3.95 15.74
C VAL A 275 -3.13 -4.39 17.00
N VAL A 276 -1.81 -4.23 16.94
CA VAL A 276 -0.98 -4.17 18.13
C VAL A 276 -1.12 -2.74 18.67
N THR A 277 -1.50 -2.58 19.92
CA THR A 277 -1.63 -1.23 20.50
C THR A 277 -0.25 -0.67 20.87
N GLU A 278 -0.16 0.65 20.94
CA GLU A 278 1.06 1.32 21.40
C GLU A 278 1.47 0.86 22.80
N ALA A 279 0.50 0.65 23.69
CA ALA A 279 0.76 0.19 25.06
C ALA A 279 1.34 -1.23 25.06
N ASP A 280 0.73 -2.14 24.30
CA ASP A 280 1.22 -3.53 24.22
C ASP A 280 2.62 -3.56 23.60
N PHE A 281 2.85 -2.76 22.55
CA PHE A 281 4.16 -2.68 21.91
C PHE A 281 5.22 -2.20 22.90
N ASN A 282 4.94 -1.11 23.62
CA ASN A 282 5.90 -0.55 24.56
C ASN A 282 6.22 -1.52 25.70
N GLN A 283 5.24 -2.32 26.11
CA GLN A 283 5.43 -3.30 27.17
C GLN A 283 6.26 -4.51 26.71
N GLN A 284 6.08 -4.94 25.47
CA GLN A 284 6.62 -6.21 24.99
C GLN A 284 7.89 -6.09 24.13
N GLN A 285 8.17 -4.92 23.55
CA GLN A 285 9.22 -4.79 22.55
C GLN A 285 10.60 -5.25 23.03
N GLU A 286 10.91 -5.06 24.31
CA GLU A 286 12.22 -5.45 24.86
C GLU A 286 12.39 -6.96 24.98
N HIS A 287 11.28 -7.70 24.98
CA HIS A 287 11.29 -9.15 25.10
C HIS A 287 11.42 -9.86 23.73
N VAL A 288 11.28 -9.11 22.64
CA VAL A 288 11.32 -9.67 21.29
C VAL A 288 12.77 -9.70 20.81
N THR A 289 13.38 -10.85 20.89
CA THR A 289 14.79 -11.05 20.52
C THR A 289 14.95 -12.00 19.35
N SER A 290 13.86 -12.58 18.84
CA SER A 290 13.88 -13.54 17.73
C SER A 290 12.51 -13.58 17.05
N PRO A 291 12.41 -14.11 15.84
CA PRO A 291 11.11 -14.27 15.16
C PRO A 291 10.08 -15.06 15.98
N ASP A 292 10.50 -16.11 16.68
CA ASP A 292 9.59 -16.89 17.53
C ASP A 292 8.99 -16.02 18.64
N LYS A 293 9.81 -15.14 19.21
CA LYS A 293 9.35 -14.21 20.25
C LYS A 293 8.43 -13.16 19.67
N LEU A 294 8.66 -12.76 18.42
CA LEU A 294 7.77 -11.82 17.73
C LEU A 294 6.35 -12.37 17.67
N ALA A 295 6.21 -13.64 17.23
CA ALA A 295 4.90 -14.28 17.13
C ALA A 295 4.24 -14.44 18.50
N SER A 296 4.99 -14.82 19.54
CA SER A 296 4.42 -15.03 20.87
C SER A 296 4.08 -13.74 21.60
N SER A 297 4.73 -12.62 21.25
CA SER A 297 4.46 -11.33 21.92
C SER A 297 3.35 -10.53 21.23
N PHE A 298 3.21 -10.66 19.91
CA PHE A 298 2.31 -9.82 19.13
C PHE A 298 1.39 -10.61 18.19
N GLY A 299 1.25 -11.92 18.45
CA GLY A 299 0.38 -12.77 17.64
C GLY A 299 -1.10 -12.38 17.75
N GLU A 300 -1.93 -13.05 16.96
CA GLU A 300 -3.36 -12.75 16.84
C GLU A 300 -4.05 -12.61 18.19
N GLU A 301 -3.68 -13.45 19.16
CA GLU A 301 -4.32 -13.46 20.47
C GLU A 301 -4.00 -12.23 21.33
N HIS A 302 -3.00 -11.46 20.97
CA HIS A 302 -2.60 -10.26 21.71
C HIS A 302 -3.10 -8.97 21.06
N ARG A 303 -3.80 -9.09 19.94
CA ARG A 303 -4.21 -7.91 19.17
C ARG A 303 -5.63 -7.49 19.56
N LYS A 304 -5.91 -6.22 19.38
CA LYS A 304 -7.18 -5.61 19.74
C LYS A 304 -7.95 -5.16 18.50
N PRO A 305 -9.27 -5.22 18.48
CA PRO A 305 -10.01 -4.64 17.38
C PRO A 305 -9.65 -3.17 17.19
N TRP A 306 -9.37 -2.77 15.94
CA TRP A 306 -9.03 -1.38 15.67
C TRP A 306 -10.21 -0.44 15.95
N ASN A 307 -11.43 -0.88 15.63
CA ASN A 307 -12.62 -0.06 15.80
C ASN A 307 -13.23 -0.11 17.22
N ARG A 308 -12.50 -0.63 18.19
CA ARG A 308 -13.01 -0.70 19.58
C ARG A 308 -13.43 0.69 20.07
N GLY A 309 -14.54 0.75 20.81
CA GLY A 309 -15.13 2.02 21.27
C GLY A 309 -16.02 2.69 20.23
N VAL A 310 -16.17 2.07 19.05
CA VAL A 310 -17.11 2.49 18.02
C VAL A 310 -18.17 1.39 17.89
N GLU A 311 -19.43 1.72 18.21
CA GLU A 311 -20.49 0.73 18.31
C GLU A 311 -21.51 0.80 17.18
N SER A 312 -21.45 1.83 16.37
CA SER A 312 -22.41 2.03 15.29
C SER A 312 -21.79 2.87 14.16
N GLN A 313 -22.49 2.92 13.04
CA GLN A 313 -22.09 3.75 11.92
C GLN A 313 -22.11 5.24 12.29
N SER A 314 -23.11 5.64 13.06
CA SER A 314 -23.17 7.03 13.55
C SER A 314 -22.01 7.33 14.49
N ASP A 315 -21.63 6.38 15.31
CA ASP A 315 -20.44 6.51 16.15
C ASP A 315 -19.18 6.68 15.27
N MET A 316 -19.06 5.90 14.22
CA MET A 316 -17.90 6.00 13.33
C MET A 316 -17.79 7.41 12.73
N VAL A 317 -18.91 7.97 12.29
CA VAL A 317 -18.93 9.33 11.74
C VAL A 317 -18.43 10.35 12.78
N GLN A 318 -18.79 10.15 14.05
CA GLN A 318 -18.43 11.08 15.11
C GLN A 318 -17.02 10.83 15.69
N LYS A 319 -16.51 9.61 15.57
CA LYS A 319 -15.31 9.20 16.30
C LYS A 319 -14.15 8.79 15.40
N TRP A 320 -14.30 8.79 14.06
CA TRP A 320 -13.21 8.33 13.18
C TRP A 320 -11.91 9.09 13.41
N ASN A 321 -12.02 10.38 13.72
CA ASN A 321 -10.84 11.22 13.96
C ASN A 321 -10.13 10.93 15.30
N LYS A 322 -10.69 10.03 16.08
CA LYS A 322 -10.09 9.60 17.36
C LYS A 322 -9.46 8.22 17.26
N LEU A 323 -9.67 7.52 16.14
CA LEU A 323 -9.06 6.21 15.91
C LEU A 323 -7.57 6.36 15.67
N GLY A 324 -6.81 5.34 16.09
CA GLY A 324 -5.37 5.37 15.93
C GLY A 324 -4.92 5.12 14.50
N PHE A 325 -3.78 5.69 14.15
CA PHE A 325 -3.10 5.41 12.89
C PHE A 325 -2.11 4.27 13.09
N VAL A 326 -2.00 3.40 12.10
CA VAL A 326 -1.11 2.24 12.17
C VAL A 326 0.16 2.56 11.38
N ALA A 327 1.26 2.63 12.09
CA ALA A 327 2.55 3.04 11.54
C ALA A 327 3.63 1.98 11.80
N ARG A 328 4.68 2.00 11.00
CA ARG A 328 5.82 1.10 11.19
C ARG A 328 6.58 1.44 12.46
N GLN A 329 6.95 0.39 13.17
CA GLN A 329 7.81 0.52 14.35
C GLN A 329 8.94 -0.48 14.25
N SER A 330 10.09 -0.11 14.79
CA SER A 330 11.25 -0.99 14.90
C SER A 330 11.54 -1.28 16.37
N TYR A 331 12.16 -2.41 16.62
CA TYR A 331 12.54 -2.82 17.98
C TYR A 331 13.85 -2.15 18.36
N GLY A 332 13.92 -1.62 19.56
CA GLY A 332 15.06 -0.81 20.00
C GLY A 332 16.43 -1.45 19.80
N ASN A 333 16.58 -2.74 20.14
CA ASN A 333 17.88 -3.41 20.15
C ASN A 333 18.00 -4.57 19.18
N ALA A 334 16.99 -4.82 18.34
CA ALA A 334 16.99 -5.99 17.45
C ALA A 334 16.93 -5.53 15.99
N SER A 335 18.07 -5.20 15.42
CA SER A 335 18.17 -4.66 14.07
C SER A 335 17.88 -5.69 12.96
N ASN A 336 17.87 -6.96 13.31
CA ASN A 336 17.67 -8.05 12.35
C ASN A 336 16.25 -8.58 12.31
N LEU A 337 15.34 -8.01 13.10
CA LEU A 337 13.93 -8.41 13.08
C LEU A 337 13.14 -7.54 12.10
N PRO A 338 12.15 -8.10 11.42
CA PRO A 338 11.32 -7.32 10.50
C PRO A 338 10.48 -6.30 11.24
N GLU A 339 10.18 -5.20 10.56
CA GLU A 339 9.32 -4.15 11.10
C GLU A 339 7.93 -4.69 11.46
N ILE A 340 7.30 -4.05 12.43
CA ILE A 340 5.94 -4.33 12.88
C ILE A 340 5.07 -3.10 12.63
N LEU A 341 3.77 -3.30 12.47
CA LEU A 341 2.80 -2.20 12.41
C LEU A 341 2.09 -2.08 13.77
N VAL A 342 2.11 -0.87 14.31
CA VAL A 342 1.57 -0.57 15.64
C VAL A 342 0.59 0.60 15.55
N GLU A 343 -0.55 0.47 16.23
CA GLU A 343 -1.52 1.57 16.34
C GLU A 343 -0.98 2.65 17.27
N MET A 344 -0.89 3.88 16.76
CA MET A 344 -0.34 5.04 17.45
C MET A 344 -1.37 6.15 17.53
N GLN A 345 -1.22 7.02 18.52
CA GLN A 345 -1.98 8.26 18.61
C GLN A 345 -3.51 8.07 18.75
N ARG A 346 -3.93 6.95 19.28
CA ARG A 346 -5.36 6.74 19.53
C ARG A 346 -5.82 7.64 20.69
N ASP A 347 -6.97 8.30 20.50
CA ASP A 347 -7.55 9.13 21.57
C ASP A 347 -8.06 8.21 22.69
N PRO A 348 -7.57 8.39 23.91
CA PRO A 348 -8.00 7.52 25.02
C PRO A 348 -9.48 7.68 25.38
N SER A 349 -10.14 8.75 24.94
CA SER A 349 -11.56 8.96 25.29
C SER A 349 -12.51 7.97 24.63
N ILE A 350 -12.05 7.23 23.58
CA ILE A 350 -12.88 6.21 22.93
C ILE A 350 -12.38 4.78 23.20
N THR A 351 -11.37 4.65 24.05
CA THR A 351 -10.85 3.32 24.37
C THR A 351 -11.64 2.77 25.56
N PRO A 352 -12.29 1.61 25.43
CA PRO A 352 -12.94 1.00 26.58
C PRO A 352 -11.95 0.73 27.70
N PRO A 353 -12.38 0.81 28.95
CA PRO A 353 -11.50 0.56 30.10
C PRO A 353 -10.96 -0.87 30.14
#